data_e2e6cc302f0713cc79edf92a79250ae2
#
_entry.id   e2e6cc302f0713cc79edf92a79250ae2
#
_cell.length_a   1.000
_cell.length_b   1.000
_cell.length_c   1.000
_cell.angle_alpha   90.00
_cell.angle_beta   90.00
_cell.angle_gamma   90.00
#
_symmetry.space_group_name_H-M   'P 1'
#
loop_
_entity.id
_entity.type
_entity.pdbx_description
1 polymer ?
#
loop_
_entity_poly.entity_id
_entity_poly.type
_entity_poly.pdbx_seq_one_letter_code
_entity_poly.pdbx_strand_id
1 'polypeptide(L)'
;MLQNPYLKLLRIPNVFTVPPDIIVGFLAISIDFSSSVGSSISDLIILIFSSIFLYLGGLVSNDLFDIKVDRLERPSRPLPSGKIKKTNALLIAVLMFSLGLILAAFVNHVSFGISLLLMVGILLYNYKFKNGFFRPYLMAAIRSLNVIYGASFIFDVSTTSALENGDHLFSNTGFSPLLLLALASCAVYFHIYILTSLSKSETTQAVSRIKNKLNIQKIQITYLLFLLISLSLAIILIPFKLDFLIIVLLFLFLIKLLFNRASKMDRIQGEEMIKFIVKNMLILLIILDSAFIAGEAGLLAGSIVALLTIPCVILGKWISMT
;
A
#
# COMPACT_ATOMS: atom_id res chain seq x y z
N MET A 1 -9.20 25.30 7.21
CA MET A 1 -9.71 24.05 6.64
C MET A 1 -8.98 22.80 7.15
N LEU A 2 -7.66 22.77 7.22
CA LEU A 2 -6.87 21.57 7.59
C LEU A 2 -6.94 21.14 9.07
N GLN A 3 -7.60 21.90 9.94
CA GLN A 3 -7.87 21.53 11.34
C GLN A 3 -9.17 20.74 11.54
N ASN A 4 -9.89 20.42 10.45
CA ASN A 4 -11.13 19.64 10.53
C ASN A 4 -10.83 18.26 11.15
N PRO A 5 -11.51 17.87 12.23
CA PRO A 5 -11.28 16.60 12.91
C PRO A 5 -11.57 15.39 12.03
N TYR A 6 -12.48 15.48 11.07
CA TYR A 6 -12.78 14.40 10.13
C TYR A 6 -11.62 14.14 9.15
N LEU A 7 -10.94 15.18 8.64
CA LEU A 7 -9.78 15.03 7.78
C LEU A 7 -8.58 14.37 8.52
N LYS A 8 -8.47 14.67 9.83
CA LYS A 8 -7.48 14.03 10.71
C LYS A 8 -7.81 12.55 10.96
N LEU A 9 -9.10 12.22 11.17
CA LEU A 9 -9.57 10.86 11.35
C LEU A 9 -9.29 10.01 10.10
N LEU A 10 -9.57 10.55 8.91
CA LEU A 10 -9.36 9.89 7.62
C LEU A 10 -7.91 9.85 7.16
N ARG A 11 -6.98 10.53 7.85
CA ARG A 11 -5.54 10.58 7.51
C ARG A 11 -5.31 10.76 6.01
N ILE A 12 -5.95 11.77 5.42
CA ILE A 12 -5.99 12.01 3.96
C ILE A 12 -4.63 11.87 3.25
N PRO A 13 -3.46 12.26 3.82
CA PRO A 13 -2.18 12.07 3.15
C PRO A 13 -1.90 10.62 2.75
N ASN A 14 -2.35 9.65 3.56
CA ASN A 14 -2.08 8.23 3.31
C ASN A 14 -2.93 7.65 2.17
N VAL A 15 -4.06 8.28 1.81
CA VAL A 15 -4.94 7.84 0.73
C VAL A 15 -4.21 7.77 -0.61
N PHE A 16 -3.25 8.69 -0.84
CA PHE A 16 -2.46 8.73 -2.08
C PHE A 16 -1.54 7.53 -2.28
N THR A 17 -1.35 6.69 -1.27
CA THR A 17 -0.58 5.45 -1.40
C THR A 17 -1.42 4.28 -1.90
N VAL A 18 -2.75 4.43 -2.04
CA VAL A 18 -3.67 3.33 -2.38
C VAL A 18 -3.81 3.13 -3.89
N PRO A 19 -4.04 4.18 -4.70
CA PRO A 19 -4.19 4.05 -6.14
C PRO A 19 -3.02 3.35 -6.85
N PRO A 20 -1.74 3.62 -6.51
CA PRO A 20 -0.61 2.99 -7.16
C PRO A 20 -0.66 1.46 -7.12
N ASP A 21 -1.00 0.83 -5.98
CA ASP A 21 -1.11 -0.63 -5.87
C ASP A 21 -2.12 -1.19 -6.90
N ILE A 22 -3.30 -0.54 -7.02
CA ILE A 22 -4.36 -0.96 -7.95
C ILE A 22 -3.90 -0.83 -9.40
N ILE A 23 -3.22 0.27 -9.74
CA ILE A 23 -2.69 0.52 -11.09
C ILE A 23 -1.63 -0.53 -11.45
N VAL A 24 -0.72 -0.87 -10.53
CA VAL A 24 0.27 -1.94 -10.75
C VAL A 24 -0.41 -3.27 -11.06
N GLY A 25 -1.37 -3.69 -10.22
CA GLY A 25 -2.08 -4.95 -10.44
C GLY A 25 -2.85 -4.98 -11.75
N PHE A 26 -3.49 -3.86 -12.10
CA PHE A 26 -4.22 -3.69 -13.35
C PHE A 26 -3.30 -3.81 -14.57
N LEU A 27 -2.19 -3.05 -14.59
CA LEU A 27 -1.27 -3.03 -15.73
C LEU A 27 -0.51 -4.36 -15.90
N ALA A 28 -0.13 -5.02 -14.81
CA ALA A 28 0.57 -6.30 -14.87
C ALA A 28 -0.19 -7.38 -15.68
N ILE A 29 -1.51 -7.22 -15.82
CA ILE A 29 -2.36 -8.16 -16.57
C ILE A 29 -2.86 -7.56 -17.89
N SER A 30 -3.04 -6.23 -17.99
CA SER A 30 -3.70 -5.57 -19.14
C SER A 30 -2.93 -5.66 -20.45
N ILE A 31 -1.61 -5.82 -20.44
CA ILE A 31 -0.76 -5.72 -21.62
C ILE A 31 -1.05 -6.82 -22.64
N ASP A 32 -1.37 -8.03 -22.17
CA ASP A 32 -1.72 -9.14 -23.07
C ASP A 32 -3.19 -9.12 -23.54
N PHE A 33 -4.03 -8.22 -22.98
CA PHE A 33 -5.47 -8.10 -23.27
C PHE A 33 -5.82 -6.92 -24.19
N SER A 34 -4.91 -6.45 -25.04
CA SER A 34 -5.01 -5.22 -25.83
C SER A 34 -6.20 -5.12 -26.80
N SER A 35 -6.96 -6.18 -27.03
CA SER A 35 -8.11 -6.18 -27.94
C SER A 35 -9.47 -5.79 -27.31
N SER A 36 -9.55 -5.69 -25.97
CA SER A 36 -10.80 -5.36 -25.24
C SER A 36 -10.66 -4.18 -24.25
N VAL A 37 -9.67 -3.33 -24.43
CA VAL A 37 -9.24 -2.29 -23.46
C VAL A 37 -10.28 -1.20 -23.20
N GLY A 38 -11.32 -1.06 -24.03
CA GLY A 38 -12.31 0.02 -23.87
C GLY A 38 -13.16 -0.03 -22.60
N SER A 39 -13.48 -1.24 -22.11
CA SER A 39 -14.27 -1.42 -20.87
C SER A 39 -13.40 -1.35 -19.61
N SER A 40 -12.12 -1.59 -19.73
CA SER A 40 -11.23 -1.80 -18.58
C SER A 40 -10.79 -0.51 -17.85
N ILE A 41 -10.83 0.67 -18.49
CA ILE A 41 -10.47 1.93 -17.80
C ILE A 41 -11.53 2.32 -16.76
N SER A 42 -12.81 2.09 -17.05
CA SER A 42 -13.89 2.30 -16.08
C SER A 42 -13.71 1.40 -14.87
N ASP A 43 -13.35 0.14 -15.09
CA ASP A 43 -13.12 -0.84 -14.02
C ASP A 43 -11.93 -0.44 -13.15
N LEU A 44 -10.83 0.03 -13.77
CA LEU A 44 -9.68 0.58 -13.02
C LEU A 44 -10.12 1.72 -12.10
N ILE A 45 -10.90 2.68 -12.61
CA ILE A 45 -11.37 3.82 -11.82
C ILE A 45 -12.25 3.33 -10.66
N ILE A 46 -13.17 2.40 -10.92
CA ILE A 46 -14.06 1.83 -9.90
C ILE A 46 -13.25 1.10 -8.83
N LEU A 47 -12.25 0.27 -9.22
CA LEU A 47 -11.39 -0.45 -8.29
C LEU A 47 -10.54 0.50 -7.43
N ILE A 48 -10.02 1.59 -8.01
CA ILE A 48 -9.29 2.62 -7.26
C ILE A 48 -10.18 3.22 -6.17
N PHE A 49 -11.39 3.67 -6.52
CA PHE A 49 -12.30 4.26 -5.53
C PHE A 49 -12.76 3.22 -4.49
N SER A 50 -13.06 1.99 -4.92
CA SER A 50 -13.38 0.89 -4.01
C SER A 50 -12.27 0.67 -2.98
N SER A 51 -11.02 0.54 -3.44
CA SER A 51 -9.86 0.36 -2.56
C SER A 51 -9.65 1.55 -1.62
N ILE A 52 -9.83 2.79 -2.11
CA ILE A 52 -9.78 3.99 -1.25
C ILE A 52 -10.82 3.92 -0.15
N PHE A 53 -12.06 3.57 -0.46
CA PHE A 53 -13.12 3.47 0.55
C PHE A 53 -12.85 2.35 1.57
N LEU A 54 -12.39 1.17 1.14
CA LEU A 54 -11.98 0.10 2.05
C LEU A 54 -10.84 0.55 2.98
N TYR A 55 -9.86 1.26 2.45
CA TYR A 55 -8.74 1.80 3.21
C TYR A 55 -9.20 2.84 4.24
N LEU A 56 -10.06 3.78 3.86
CA LEU A 56 -10.64 4.79 4.76
C LEU A 56 -11.47 4.15 5.87
N GLY A 57 -12.31 3.15 5.53
CA GLY A 57 -13.03 2.34 6.51
C GLY A 57 -12.09 1.67 7.51
N GLY A 58 -10.96 1.15 7.01
CA GLY A 58 -9.90 0.55 7.81
C GLY A 58 -9.25 1.52 8.78
N LEU A 59 -8.94 2.74 8.36
CA LEU A 59 -8.37 3.79 9.22
C LEU A 59 -9.32 4.19 10.34
N VAL A 60 -10.60 4.41 10.02
CA VAL A 60 -11.61 4.78 11.02
C VAL A 60 -11.86 3.64 12.00
N SER A 61 -11.96 2.40 11.51
CA SER A 61 -12.12 1.23 12.38
C SER A 61 -10.91 1.03 13.30
N ASN A 62 -9.70 1.28 12.81
CA ASN A 62 -8.50 1.26 13.64
C ASN A 62 -8.59 2.23 14.83
N ASP A 63 -8.97 3.49 14.58
CA ASP A 63 -9.10 4.48 15.64
C ASP A 63 -10.28 4.15 16.60
N LEU A 64 -11.33 3.48 16.13
CA LEU A 64 -12.42 2.99 16.97
C LEU A 64 -11.96 1.87 17.93
N PHE A 65 -11.17 0.91 17.46
CA PHE A 65 -10.63 -0.15 18.31
C PHE A 65 -9.59 0.38 19.31
N ASP A 66 -8.83 1.39 18.92
CA ASP A 66 -7.76 1.97 19.75
C ASP A 66 -8.24 3.01 20.76
N ILE A 67 -9.49 3.42 20.79
CA ILE A 67 -9.96 4.56 21.57
C ILE A 67 -9.54 4.52 23.06
N LYS A 68 -9.42 3.33 23.66
CA LYS A 68 -8.99 3.16 25.05
C LYS A 68 -7.50 3.45 25.23
N VAL A 69 -6.68 2.95 24.33
CA VAL A 69 -5.23 3.14 24.30
C VAL A 69 -4.89 4.58 23.95
N ASP A 70 -5.55 5.12 22.92
CA ASP A 70 -5.33 6.47 22.43
C ASP A 70 -5.76 7.56 23.46
N ARG A 71 -6.66 7.25 24.39
CA ARG A 71 -6.96 8.16 25.51
C ARG A 71 -5.77 8.38 26.44
N LEU A 72 -4.90 7.38 26.57
CA LEU A 72 -3.71 7.45 27.42
C LEU A 72 -2.50 7.98 26.66
N GLU A 73 -2.29 7.49 25.43
CA GLU A 73 -1.08 7.76 24.67
C GLU A 73 -1.20 8.98 23.74
N ARG A 74 -2.40 9.24 23.19
CA ARG A 74 -2.66 10.25 22.15
C ARG A 74 -4.00 10.98 22.37
N PRO A 75 -4.19 11.63 23.52
CA PRO A 75 -5.49 12.24 23.90
C PRO A 75 -5.96 13.37 22.95
N SER A 76 -5.06 13.92 22.15
CA SER A 76 -5.37 14.98 21.16
C SER A 76 -6.03 14.46 19.88
N ARG A 77 -6.08 13.13 19.65
CA ARG A 77 -6.75 12.52 18.49
C ARG A 77 -8.26 12.82 18.49
N PRO A 78 -8.92 12.87 17.29
CA PRO A 78 -10.33 13.28 17.18
C PRO A 78 -11.32 12.47 18.04
N LEU A 79 -11.16 11.15 18.13
CA LEU A 79 -12.04 10.27 18.91
C LEU A 79 -11.78 10.35 20.42
N PRO A 80 -10.53 10.20 20.92
CA PRO A 80 -10.22 10.36 22.34
C PRO A 80 -10.58 11.72 22.92
N SER A 81 -10.38 12.79 22.14
CA SER A 81 -10.69 14.18 22.54
C SER A 81 -12.19 14.52 22.53
N GLY A 82 -13.05 13.61 22.06
CA GLY A 82 -14.49 13.85 21.96
C GLY A 82 -14.92 14.77 20.82
N LYS A 83 -13.99 15.24 19.95
CA LYS A 83 -14.32 16.09 18.79
C LYS A 83 -15.22 15.38 17.77
N ILE A 84 -15.15 14.05 17.73
CA ILE A 84 -16.03 13.20 16.94
C ILE A 84 -16.66 12.17 17.86
N LYS A 85 -18.00 12.03 17.80
CA LYS A 85 -18.73 11.01 18.55
C LYS A 85 -18.39 9.61 18.00
N LYS A 86 -18.29 8.62 18.90
CA LYS A 86 -18.01 7.23 18.51
C LYS A 86 -19.02 6.69 17.50
N THR A 87 -20.31 7.03 17.67
CA THR A 87 -21.38 6.65 16.74
C THR A 87 -21.16 7.19 15.33
N ASN A 88 -20.75 8.47 15.21
CA ASN A 88 -20.48 9.06 13.90
C ASN A 88 -19.28 8.39 13.22
N ALA A 89 -18.22 8.08 13.97
CA ALA A 89 -17.08 7.34 13.42
C ALA A 89 -17.48 5.93 12.98
N LEU A 90 -18.31 5.22 13.75
CA LEU A 90 -18.84 3.91 13.36
C LEU A 90 -19.65 3.98 12.06
N LEU A 91 -20.55 4.97 11.95
CA LEU A 91 -21.34 5.19 10.73
C LEU A 91 -20.43 5.47 9.52
N ILE A 92 -19.39 6.28 9.69
CA ILE A 92 -18.40 6.55 8.62
C ILE A 92 -17.69 5.26 8.23
N ALA A 93 -17.23 4.45 9.19
CA ALA A 93 -16.55 3.19 8.87
C ALA A 93 -17.46 2.23 8.09
N VAL A 94 -18.72 2.04 8.54
CA VAL A 94 -19.70 1.21 7.86
C VAL A 94 -19.99 1.74 6.45
N LEU A 95 -20.22 3.05 6.31
CA LEU A 95 -20.48 3.68 5.02
C LEU A 95 -19.29 3.48 4.06
N MET A 96 -18.05 3.68 4.51
CA MET A 96 -16.86 3.51 3.68
C MET A 96 -16.71 2.05 3.24
N PHE A 97 -16.83 1.08 4.14
CA PHE A 97 -16.77 -0.34 3.76
C PHE A 97 -17.90 -0.72 2.81
N SER A 98 -19.14 -0.27 3.05
CA SER A 98 -20.27 -0.56 2.15
C SER A 98 -20.05 0.02 0.76
N LEU A 99 -19.59 1.27 0.64
CA LEU A 99 -19.27 1.89 -0.66
C LEU A 99 -18.16 1.13 -1.38
N GLY A 100 -17.10 0.71 -0.67
CA GLY A 100 -16.03 -0.10 -1.24
C GLY A 100 -16.55 -1.41 -1.82
N LEU A 101 -17.36 -2.16 -1.06
CA LEU A 101 -17.93 -3.42 -1.51
C LEU A 101 -18.92 -3.25 -2.67
N ILE A 102 -19.78 -2.23 -2.63
CA ILE A 102 -20.75 -1.95 -3.70
C ILE A 102 -20.00 -1.63 -5.00
N LEU A 103 -18.98 -0.78 -4.95
CA LEU A 103 -18.18 -0.46 -6.13
C LEU A 103 -17.49 -1.73 -6.71
N ALA A 104 -16.93 -2.57 -5.87
CA ALA A 104 -16.32 -3.82 -6.30
C ALA A 104 -17.33 -4.75 -7.02
N ALA A 105 -18.58 -4.80 -6.52
CA ALA A 105 -19.65 -5.61 -7.10
C ALA A 105 -20.07 -5.11 -8.52
N PHE A 106 -19.89 -3.83 -8.82
CA PHE A 106 -20.12 -3.29 -10.16
C PHE A 106 -19.10 -3.75 -11.19
N VAL A 107 -17.88 -4.12 -10.75
CA VAL A 107 -16.86 -4.66 -11.67
C VAL A 107 -17.19 -6.12 -11.99
N ASN A 108 -17.11 -6.99 -10.99
CA ASN A 108 -17.51 -8.40 -11.10
C ASN A 108 -17.55 -9.09 -9.72
N HIS A 109 -18.04 -10.34 -9.68
CA HIS A 109 -18.17 -11.11 -8.44
C HIS A 109 -16.82 -11.51 -7.81
N VAL A 110 -15.74 -11.65 -8.60
CA VAL A 110 -14.39 -11.94 -8.07
C VAL A 110 -13.82 -10.70 -7.39
N SER A 111 -13.97 -9.53 -8.00
CA SER A 111 -13.60 -8.25 -7.39
C SER A 111 -14.35 -8.03 -6.07
N PHE A 112 -15.65 -8.33 -6.04
CA PHE A 112 -16.44 -8.30 -4.80
C PHE A 112 -15.87 -9.25 -3.75
N GLY A 113 -15.56 -10.50 -4.12
CA GLY A 113 -14.98 -11.49 -3.21
C GLY A 113 -13.64 -11.07 -2.62
N ILE A 114 -12.74 -10.50 -3.44
CA ILE A 114 -11.44 -9.98 -2.99
C ILE A 114 -11.63 -8.75 -2.10
N SER A 115 -12.56 -7.84 -2.42
CA SER A 115 -12.86 -6.67 -1.59
C SER A 115 -13.41 -7.05 -0.22
N LEU A 116 -14.25 -8.10 -0.15
CA LEU A 116 -14.74 -8.68 1.10
C LEU A 116 -13.59 -9.28 1.93
N LEU A 117 -12.67 -10.00 1.27
CA LEU A 117 -11.48 -10.56 1.92
C LEU A 117 -10.56 -9.45 2.47
N LEU A 118 -10.37 -8.36 1.72
CA LEU A 118 -9.65 -7.17 2.17
C LEU A 118 -10.31 -6.56 3.41
N MET A 119 -11.62 -6.34 3.39
CA MET A 119 -12.38 -5.79 4.52
C MET A 119 -12.23 -6.67 5.76
N VAL A 120 -12.43 -7.99 5.62
CA VAL A 120 -12.26 -8.95 6.73
C VAL A 120 -10.83 -8.93 7.26
N GLY A 121 -9.82 -8.95 6.38
CA GLY A 121 -8.42 -8.86 6.76
C GLY A 121 -8.10 -7.60 7.54
N ILE A 122 -8.59 -6.43 7.10
CA ILE A 122 -8.44 -5.13 7.76
C ILE A 122 -9.08 -5.16 9.17
N LEU A 123 -10.31 -5.67 9.28
CA LEU A 123 -11.00 -5.75 10.56
C LEU A 123 -10.30 -6.71 11.53
N LEU A 124 -9.86 -7.89 11.07
CA LEU A 124 -9.09 -8.84 11.87
C LEU A 124 -7.76 -8.25 12.34
N TYR A 125 -7.05 -7.54 11.45
CA TYR A 125 -5.82 -6.83 11.81
C TYR A 125 -6.08 -5.83 12.94
N ASN A 126 -7.07 -4.96 12.79
CA ASN A 126 -7.40 -3.91 13.75
C ASN A 126 -7.90 -4.47 15.10
N TYR A 127 -8.71 -5.54 15.08
CA TYR A 127 -9.31 -6.11 16.29
C TYR A 127 -8.33 -6.97 17.10
N LYS A 128 -7.60 -7.91 16.45
CA LYS A 128 -6.87 -8.96 17.17
C LYS A 128 -5.36 -8.93 16.95
N PHE A 129 -4.91 -8.68 15.71
CA PHE A 129 -3.52 -8.95 15.34
C PHE A 129 -2.60 -7.73 15.44
N LYS A 130 -3.14 -6.55 15.69
CA LYS A 130 -2.36 -5.29 15.73
C LYS A 130 -1.19 -5.30 16.72
N ASN A 131 -1.34 -5.95 17.87
CA ASN A 131 -0.32 -6.00 18.93
C ASN A 131 0.45 -7.33 18.97
N GLY A 132 0.12 -8.27 18.07
CA GLY A 132 0.66 -9.63 18.06
C GLY A 132 1.94 -9.81 17.23
N PHE A 133 2.46 -11.03 17.26
CA PHE A 133 3.56 -11.48 16.40
C PHE A 133 3.21 -11.37 14.92
N PHE A 134 1.97 -11.68 14.55
CA PHE A 134 1.48 -11.71 13.17
C PHE A 134 1.21 -10.32 12.56
N ARG A 135 1.34 -9.23 13.33
CA ARG A 135 1.08 -7.86 12.86
C ARG A 135 1.75 -7.51 11.52
N PRO A 136 3.09 -7.67 11.34
CA PRO A 136 3.74 -7.30 10.09
C PRO A 136 3.29 -8.17 8.91
N TYR A 137 3.11 -9.46 9.15
CA TYR A 137 2.70 -10.43 8.10
C TYR A 137 1.31 -10.12 7.57
N LEU A 138 0.35 -9.88 8.47
CA LEU A 138 -1.04 -9.62 8.07
C LEU A 138 -1.18 -8.27 7.35
N MET A 139 -0.50 -7.22 7.85
CA MET A 139 -0.52 -5.91 7.19
C MET A 139 0.10 -5.97 5.80
N ALA A 140 1.23 -6.69 5.67
CA ALA A 140 1.88 -6.92 4.40
C ALA A 140 0.99 -7.72 3.43
N ALA A 141 0.32 -8.77 3.92
CA ALA A 141 -0.60 -9.58 3.13
C ALA A 141 -1.81 -8.77 2.62
N ILE A 142 -2.42 -7.93 3.48
CA ILE A 142 -3.53 -7.05 3.09
C ILE A 142 -3.08 -6.10 1.97
N ARG A 143 -1.90 -5.52 2.09
CA ARG A 143 -1.39 -4.56 1.10
C ARG A 143 -1.01 -5.25 -0.22
N SER A 144 -0.38 -6.42 -0.16
CA SER A 144 -0.09 -7.27 -1.32
C SER A 144 -1.38 -7.74 -2.02
N LEU A 145 -2.42 -8.10 -1.24
CA LEU A 145 -3.73 -8.45 -1.78
C LEU A 145 -4.40 -7.26 -2.50
N ASN A 146 -4.10 -6.02 -2.09
CA ASN A 146 -4.59 -4.83 -2.77
C ASN A 146 -4.01 -4.69 -4.19
N VAL A 147 -2.75 -5.11 -4.42
CA VAL A 147 -2.17 -5.20 -5.77
C VAL A 147 -2.92 -6.26 -6.59
N ILE A 148 -3.15 -7.45 -6.03
CA ILE A 148 -3.91 -8.52 -6.69
C ILE A 148 -5.34 -8.08 -6.99
N TYR A 149 -5.94 -7.27 -6.10
CA TYR A 149 -7.26 -6.69 -6.31
C TYR A 149 -7.32 -5.81 -7.57
N GLY A 150 -6.26 -5.07 -7.90
CA GLY A 150 -6.15 -4.31 -9.15
C GLY A 150 -6.25 -5.17 -10.41
N ALA A 151 -5.83 -6.44 -10.34
CA ALA A 151 -5.90 -7.40 -11.45
C ALA A 151 -7.27 -8.11 -11.56
N SER A 152 -8.19 -7.92 -10.62
CA SER A 152 -9.43 -8.70 -10.53
C SER A 152 -10.45 -8.45 -11.64
N PHE A 153 -10.30 -7.37 -12.42
CA PHE A 153 -11.21 -7.02 -13.51
C PHE A 153 -11.24 -8.07 -14.62
N ILE A 154 -10.17 -8.85 -14.82
CA ILE A 154 -10.09 -9.86 -15.89
C ILE A 154 -11.07 -11.02 -15.70
N PHE A 155 -11.61 -11.21 -14.51
CA PHE A 155 -12.54 -12.30 -14.20
C PHE A 155 -14.00 -11.94 -14.52
N ASP A 156 -14.23 -11.02 -15.46
CA ASP A 156 -15.57 -10.82 -15.99
C ASP A 156 -15.99 -12.02 -16.86
N VAL A 157 -17.30 -12.32 -16.87
CA VAL A 157 -17.89 -13.50 -17.54
C VAL A 157 -17.53 -13.58 -19.01
N SER A 158 -17.31 -12.42 -19.66
CA SER A 158 -16.89 -12.33 -21.07
C SER A 158 -15.42 -12.77 -21.30
N THR A 159 -14.57 -12.68 -20.27
CA THR A 159 -13.16 -13.08 -20.31
C THR A 159 -12.95 -14.53 -19.91
N THR A 160 -13.87 -15.14 -19.14
CA THR A 160 -13.79 -16.56 -18.79
C THR A 160 -13.87 -17.47 -20.01
N SER A 161 -14.64 -17.12 -21.02
CA SER A 161 -14.71 -17.84 -22.30
C SER A 161 -13.40 -17.76 -23.12
N ALA A 162 -12.66 -16.66 -23.01
CA ALA A 162 -11.34 -16.52 -23.64
C ALA A 162 -10.26 -17.32 -22.88
N LEU A 163 -10.37 -17.43 -21.55
CA LEU A 163 -9.51 -18.23 -20.70
C LEU A 163 -9.69 -19.75 -20.92
N GLU A 164 -10.93 -20.20 -21.19
CA GLU A 164 -11.24 -21.60 -21.52
C GLU A 164 -10.62 -22.04 -22.85
N ASN A 165 -10.39 -21.11 -23.78
CA ASN A 165 -9.75 -21.38 -25.07
C ASN A 165 -8.20 -21.44 -24.98
N GLY A 166 -7.60 -21.24 -23.82
CA GLY A 166 -6.19 -21.49 -23.54
C GLY A 166 -5.16 -20.53 -24.17
N ASP A 167 -5.61 -19.61 -25.01
CA ASP A 167 -4.72 -18.87 -25.93
C ASP A 167 -4.09 -17.59 -25.34
N HIS A 168 -4.57 -17.11 -24.18
CA HIS A 168 -4.25 -15.74 -23.74
C HIS A 168 -3.55 -15.62 -22.37
N LEU A 169 -3.47 -16.68 -21.55
CA LEU A 169 -2.75 -16.65 -20.30
C LEU A 169 -1.24 -16.86 -20.43
N PHE A 170 -0.81 -17.38 -21.58
CA PHE A 170 0.59 -17.63 -21.89
C PHE A 170 0.91 -16.97 -23.23
N SER A 171 1.41 -15.73 -23.17
CA SER A 171 1.87 -15.04 -24.38
C SER A 171 3.05 -15.78 -25.00
N ASN A 172 3.27 -15.60 -26.33
CA ASN A 172 4.42 -16.13 -27.07
C ASN A 172 5.80 -15.72 -26.51
N THR A 173 5.83 -14.87 -25.46
CA THR A 173 7.04 -14.46 -24.73
C THR A 173 7.47 -15.47 -23.65
N GLY A 174 6.69 -16.52 -23.40
CA GLY A 174 7.01 -17.59 -22.44
C GLY A 174 6.92 -17.22 -20.96
N PHE A 175 6.61 -15.97 -20.61
CA PHE A 175 6.48 -15.50 -19.22
C PHE A 175 5.05 -15.01 -18.96
N SER A 176 4.43 -15.56 -17.90
CA SER A 176 3.05 -15.28 -17.55
C SER A 176 2.91 -13.89 -16.89
N PRO A 177 1.92 -13.06 -17.29
CA PRO A 177 1.51 -11.84 -16.58
C PRO A 177 1.25 -12.08 -15.09
N LEU A 178 0.79 -13.29 -14.74
CA LEU A 178 0.61 -13.71 -13.35
C LEU A 178 1.92 -13.73 -12.57
N LEU A 179 3.05 -14.08 -13.23
CA LEU A 179 4.36 -14.05 -12.56
C LEU A 179 4.78 -12.60 -12.25
N LEU A 180 4.54 -11.67 -13.16
CA LEU A 180 4.82 -10.26 -12.93
C LEU A 180 3.94 -9.68 -11.82
N LEU A 181 2.64 -10.00 -11.82
CA LEU A 181 1.72 -9.66 -10.74
C LEU A 181 2.20 -10.22 -9.39
N ALA A 182 2.66 -11.48 -9.37
CA ALA A 182 3.21 -12.10 -8.16
C ALA A 182 4.48 -11.39 -7.68
N LEU A 183 5.41 -11.03 -8.58
CA LEU A 183 6.64 -10.31 -8.23
C LEU A 183 6.35 -8.91 -7.70
N ALA A 184 5.45 -8.16 -8.33
CA ALA A 184 5.01 -6.85 -7.85
C ALA A 184 4.35 -6.96 -6.46
N SER A 185 3.42 -7.92 -6.30
CA SER A 185 2.78 -8.20 -5.01
C SER A 185 3.78 -8.58 -3.92
N CYS A 186 4.80 -9.39 -4.25
CA CYS A 186 5.89 -9.74 -3.34
C CYS A 186 6.74 -8.53 -2.96
N ALA A 187 7.08 -7.64 -3.91
CA ALA A 187 7.84 -6.43 -3.62
C ALA A 187 7.10 -5.52 -2.63
N VAL A 188 5.80 -5.29 -2.85
CA VAL A 188 4.93 -4.54 -1.93
C VAL A 188 4.82 -5.25 -0.57
N TYR A 189 4.66 -6.59 -0.56
CA TYR A 189 4.61 -7.39 0.67
C TYR A 189 5.86 -7.16 1.53
N PHE A 190 7.05 -7.33 0.97
CA PHE A 190 8.30 -7.15 1.71
C PHE A 190 8.51 -5.71 2.16
N HIS A 191 8.16 -4.74 1.33
CA HIS A 191 8.23 -3.33 1.70
C HIS A 191 7.37 -3.04 2.94
N ILE A 192 6.10 -3.44 2.94
CA ILE A 192 5.17 -3.23 4.05
C ILE A 192 5.52 -4.09 5.26
N TYR A 193 6.02 -5.30 5.07
CA TYR A 193 6.49 -6.15 6.17
C TYR A 193 7.59 -5.45 6.98
N ILE A 194 8.62 -4.92 6.31
CA ILE A 194 9.72 -4.22 6.97
C ILE A 194 9.23 -2.93 7.63
N LEU A 195 8.40 -2.13 6.91
CA LEU A 195 7.80 -0.91 7.46
C LEU A 195 7.03 -1.20 8.76
N THR A 196 6.16 -2.22 8.74
CA THR A 196 5.32 -2.56 9.90
C THR A 196 6.15 -3.17 11.03
N SER A 197 7.19 -3.92 10.70
CA SER A 197 8.14 -4.46 11.69
C SER A 197 8.89 -3.34 12.41
N LEU A 198 9.31 -2.30 11.69
CA LEU A 198 9.94 -1.11 12.27
C LEU A 198 8.95 -0.31 13.13
N SER A 199 7.72 -0.12 12.67
CA SER A 199 6.70 0.62 13.42
C SER A 199 6.33 -0.05 14.77
N LYS A 200 6.48 -1.38 14.88
CA LYS A 200 6.29 -2.11 16.15
C LYS A 200 7.32 -1.70 17.20
N SER A 201 8.45 -1.17 16.79
CA SER A 201 9.56 -0.80 17.66
C SER A 201 9.45 0.63 18.22
N GLU A 202 8.36 1.34 17.97
CA GLU A 202 8.10 2.68 18.49
C GLU A 202 7.93 2.70 20.03
N THR A 203 7.64 1.55 20.65
CA THR A 203 7.51 1.48 22.13
C THR A 203 8.87 1.57 22.82
N THR A 204 8.93 2.29 23.94
CA THR A 204 10.16 2.64 24.69
C THR A 204 11.05 1.45 25.03
N GLN A 205 10.48 0.25 25.28
CA GLN A 205 11.23 -0.98 25.55
C GLN A 205 11.86 -1.61 24.29
N ALA A 206 11.22 -1.45 23.12
CA ALA A 206 11.75 -1.97 21.87
C ALA A 206 12.79 -1.03 21.23
N VAL A 207 12.69 0.28 21.47
CA VAL A 207 13.68 1.29 21.08
C VAL A 207 15.06 0.98 21.63
N SER A 208 15.14 0.43 22.87
CA SER A 208 16.43 0.02 23.46
C SER A 208 17.12 -1.12 22.70
N ARG A 209 16.35 -2.01 22.04
CA ARG A 209 16.89 -3.12 21.23
C ARG A 209 17.36 -2.68 19.83
N ILE A 210 16.76 -1.64 19.26
CA ILE A 210 17.16 -1.08 17.95
C ILE A 210 18.28 -0.04 18.07
N LYS A 211 18.58 0.42 19.29
CA LYS A 211 19.64 1.41 19.58
C LYS A 211 21.04 1.06 19.05
N ASN A 212 21.30 -0.18 18.67
CA ASN A 212 22.54 -0.55 18.03
C ASN A 212 22.52 -0.18 16.54
N LYS A 213 23.41 0.72 16.11
CA LYS A 213 23.68 1.07 14.70
C LYS A 213 23.78 -0.17 13.80
N LEU A 214 24.29 -1.28 14.32
CA LEU A 214 24.36 -2.60 13.68
C LEU A 214 22.97 -3.20 13.34
N ASN A 215 21.96 -2.97 14.16
CA ASN A 215 20.61 -3.51 13.89
C ASN A 215 19.90 -2.77 12.75
N ILE A 216 20.05 -1.44 12.67
CA ILE A 216 19.50 -0.63 11.57
C ILE A 216 20.17 -1.02 10.25
N GLN A 217 21.49 -1.18 10.24
CA GLN A 217 22.23 -1.61 9.06
C GLN A 217 21.83 -3.02 8.60
N LYS A 218 21.64 -3.96 9.52
CA LYS A 218 21.16 -5.32 9.20
C LYS A 218 19.77 -5.28 8.57
N ILE A 219 18.83 -4.52 9.14
CA ILE A 219 17.48 -4.34 8.60
C ILE A 219 17.55 -3.73 7.20
N GLN A 220 18.37 -2.71 7.01
CA GLN A 220 18.57 -2.07 5.71
C GLN A 220 19.13 -3.06 4.68
N ILE A 221 20.14 -3.84 5.02
CA ILE A 221 20.76 -4.82 4.13
C ILE A 221 19.75 -5.91 3.76
N THR A 222 19.04 -6.48 4.74
CA THR A 222 18.01 -7.50 4.49
C THR A 222 16.91 -6.97 3.59
N TYR A 223 16.43 -5.76 3.83
CA TYR A 223 15.43 -5.10 3.01
C TYR A 223 15.90 -4.91 1.56
N LEU A 224 17.12 -4.38 1.37
CA LEU A 224 17.68 -4.18 0.04
C LEU A 224 17.90 -5.50 -0.71
N LEU A 225 18.33 -6.56 -0.02
CA LEU A 225 18.51 -7.88 -0.65
C LEU A 225 17.19 -8.44 -1.18
N PHE A 226 16.11 -8.43 -0.37
CA PHE A 226 14.80 -8.90 -0.82
C PHE A 226 14.25 -8.09 -1.98
N LEU A 227 14.36 -6.76 -1.91
CA LEU A 227 13.93 -5.89 -3.01
C LEU A 227 14.75 -6.14 -4.27
N LEU A 228 16.08 -6.24 -4.17
CA LEU A 228 16.93 -6.48 -5.32
C LEU A 228 16.59 -7.81 -6.01
N ILE A 229 16.28 -8.86 -5.26
CA ILE A 229 15.88 -10.14 -5.84
C ILE A 229 14.55 -9.99 -6.60
N SER A 230 13.53 -9.41 -5.99
CA SER A 230 12.21 -9.25 -6.64
C SER A 230 12.29 -8.33 -7.86
N LEU A 231 13.03 -7.23 -7.78
CA LEU A 231 13.18 -6.27 -8.87
C LEU A 231 14.05 -6.82 -10.02
N SER A 232 15.10 -7.60 -9.72
CA SER A 232 15.92 -8.22 -10.74
C SER A 232 15.18 -9.31 -11.53
N LEU A 233 14.26 -10.03 -10.90
CA LEU A 233 13.39 -10.96 -11.60
C LEU A 233 12.33 -10.23 -12.43
N ALA A 234 11.75 -9.15 -11.90
CA ALA A 234 10.74 -8.35 -12.60
C ALA A 234 11.28 -7.75 -13.91
N ILE A 235 12.54 -7.29 -13.95
CA ILE A 235 13.13 -6.66 -15.15
C ILE A 235 13.18 -7.60 -16.37
N ILE A 236 13.15 -8.92 -16.14
CA ILE A 236 13.14 -9.90 -17.23
C ILE A 236 11.80 -9.87 -17.96
N LEU A 237 10.71 -9.63 -17.22
CA LEU A 237 9.33 -9.69 -17.68
C LEU A 237 8.81 -8.35 -18.23
N ILE A 238 9.33 -7.25 -17.73
CA ILE A 238 8.86 -5.90 -18.01
C ILE A 238 9.24 -5.46 -19.43
N PRO A 239 8.30 -4.88 -20.23
CA PRO A 239 8.57 -4.40 -21.58
C PRO A 239 9.50 -3.16 -21.60
N PHE A 240 9.24 -2.14 -20.79
CA PHE A 240 10.02 -0.90 -20.72
C PHE A 240 11.14 -0.96 -19.68
N LYS A 241 12.16 -1.81 -19.93
CA LYS A 241 13.24 -2.11 -18.96
C LYS A 241 14.03 -0.89 -18.52
N LEU A 242 14.34 0.04 -19.42
CA LEU A 242 15.08 1.26 -19.10
C LEU A 242 14.26 2.18 -18.19
N ASP A 243 12.97 2.35 -18.46
CA ASP A 243 12.07 3.19 -17.68
C ASP A 243 11.88 2.64 -16.27
N PHE A 244 11.74 1.31 -16.15
CA PHE A 244 11.75 0.61 -14.88
C PHE A 244 13.03 0.88 -14.09
N LEU A 245 14.20 0.68 -14.73
CA LEU A 245 15.50 0.87 -14.09
C LEU A 245 15.72 2.29 -13.59
N ILE A 246 15.30 3.31 -14.35
CA ILE A 246 15.44 4.72 -13.96
C ILE A 246 14.72 4.96 -12.62
N ILE A 247 13.47 4.51 -12.49
CA ILE A 247 12.70 4.71 -11.25
C ILE A 247 13.20 3.81 -10.12
N VAL A 248 13.64 2.57 -10.42
CA VAL A 248 14.26 1.71 -9.41
C VAL A 248 15.54 2.34 -8.84
N LEU A 249 16.39 2.91 -9.68
CA LEU A 249 17.60 3.61 -9.21
C LEU A 249 17.27 4.82 -8.35
N LEU A 250 16.25 5.60 -8.74
CA LEU A 250 15.73 6.70 -7.91
C LEU A 250 15.22 6.17 -6.55
N PHE A 251 14.45 5.10 -6.55
CA PHE A 251 13.94 4.47 -5.33
C PHE A 251 15.06 4.01 -4.40
N LEU A 252 16.07 3.29 -4.93
CA LEU A 252 17.23 2.84 -4.16
C LEU A 252 18.05 4.01 -3.60
N PHE A 253 18.22 5.07 -4.39
CA PHE A 253 18.87 6.29 -3.95
C PHE A 253 18.13 6.97 -2.79
N LEU A 254 16.80 7.10 -2.89
CA LEU A 254 15.96 7.67 -1.84
C LEU A 254 15.97 6.83 -0.56
N ILE A 255 15.97 5.49 -0.67
CA ILE A 255 16.14 4.59 0.48
C ILE A 255 17.49 4.82 1.16
N LYS A 256 18.57 4.89 0.38
CA LYS A 256 19.90 5.18 0.94
C LYS A 256 19.93 6.51 1.68
N LEU A 257 19.34 7.55 1.10
CA LEU A 257 19.22 8.86 1.75
C LEU A 257 18.42 8.79 3.05
N LEU A 258 17.29 8.07 3.05
CA LEU A 258 16.45 7.88 4.23
C LEU A 258 17.24 7.26 5.37
N PHE A 259 17.89 6.12 5.14
CA PHE A 259 18.65 5.44 6.18
C PHE A 259 19.89 6.21 6.62
N ASN A 260 20.55 6.93 5.71
CA ASN A 260 21.68 7.81 6.07
C ASN A 260 21.23 8.97 6.96
N ARG A 261 20.06 9.55 6.73
CA ARG A 261 19.50 10.60 7.62
C ARG A 261 19.10 10.01 8.96
N ALA A 262 18.41 8.87 8.95
CA ALA A 262 18.00 8.17 10.16
C ALA A 262 19.21 7.81 11.05
N SER A 263 20.32 7.38 10.46
CA SER A 263 21.53 7.00 11.22
C SER A 263 22.27 8.19 11.86
N LYS A 264 21.98 9.43 11.40
CA LYS A 264 22.52 10.68 11.95
C LYS A 264 21.63 11.26 13.06
N MET A 265 20.40 10.78 13.24
CA MET A 265 19.51 11.20 14.32
C MET A 265 20.04 10.66 15.64
N ASP A 266 20.08 11.54 16.66
CA ASP A 266 20.72 11.25 17.95
C ASP A 266 20.01 10.07 18.66
N ARG A 267 20.79 9.31 19.42
CA ARG A 267 20.31 8.12 20.17
C ARG A 267 19.20 8.44 21.18
N ILE A 268 19.06 9.70 21.58
CA ILE A 268 18.04 10.18 22.52
C ILE A 268 16.65 10.24 21.84
N GLN A 269 16.60 10.40 20.50
CA GLN A 269 15.38 10.57 19.71
C GLN A 269 14.94 9.27 18.98
N GLY A 270 15.15 8.11 19.59
CA GLY A 270 14.87 6.82 18.95
C GLY A 270 13.42 6.67 18.43
N GLU A 271 12.43 7.21 19.14
CA GLU A 271 11.03 7.20 18.73
C GLU A 271 10.78 8.11 17.50
N GLU A 272 11.34 9.32 17.50
CA GLU A 272 11.23 10.25 16.38
C GLU A 272 11.92 9.70 15.13
N MET A 273 13.06 9.04 15.29
CA MET A 273 13.77 8.36 14.21
C MET A 273 12.90 7.29 13.56
N ILE A 274 12.23 6.45 14.36
CA ILE A 274 11.35 5.40 13.83
C ILE A 274 10.14 6.03 13.11
N LYS A 275 9.49 7.04 13.69
CA LYS A 275 8.41 7.78 13.05
C LYS A 275 8.85 8.39 11.72
N PHE A 276 10.06 8.97 11.68
CA PHE A 276 10.65 9.50 10.46
C PHE A 276 10.84 8.42 9.39
N ILE A 277 11.39 7.25 9.74
CA ILE A 277 11.58 6.13 8.80
C ILE A 277 10.23 5.63 8.29
N VAL A 278 9.28 5.33 9.19
CA VAL A 278 7.96 4.80 8.83
C VAL A 278 7.21 5.74 7.89
N LYS A 279 7.19 7.05 8.21
CA LYS A 279 6.55 8.06 7.36
C LYS A 279 7.15 8.08 5.95
N ASN A 280 8.47 8.10 5.84
CA ASN A 280 9.13 8.17 4.54
C ASN A 280 9.03 6.85 3.75
N MET A 281 9.04 5.70 4.41
CA MET A 281 8.78 4.42 3.76
C MET A 281 7.37 4.34 3.18
N LEU A 282 6.35 4.90 3.85
CA LEU A 282 5.00 5.00 3.26
C LEU A 282 4.98 5.81 1.97
N ILE A 283 5.76 6.90 1.89
CA ILE A 283 5.88 7.71 0.68
C ILE A 283 6.66 6.94 -0.40
N LEU A 284 7.71 6.23 -0.01
CA LEU A 284 8.53 5.42 -0.93
C LEU A 284 7.77 4.25 -1.55
N LEU A 285 6.67 3.80 -0.94
CA LEU A 285 5.78 2.81 -1.56
C LEU A 285 5.25 3.31 -2.90
N ILE A 286 4.83 4.59 -2.98
CA ILE A 286 4.37 5.21 -4.24
C ILE A 286 5.46 5.14 -5.32
N ILE A 287 6.73 5.37 -4.94
CA ILE A 287 7.85 5.29 -5.90
C ILE A 287 8.13 3.85 -6.32
N LEU A 288 8.01 2.88 -5.41
CA LEU A 288 8.13 1.46 -5.74
C LEU A 288 7.08 1.04 -6.77
N ASP A 289 5.82 1.37 -6.54
CA ASP A 289 4.72 1.09 -7.47
C ASP A 289 4.92 1.82 -8.80
N SER A 290 5.38 3.07 -8.76
CA SER A 290 5.71 3.86 -9.97
C SER A 290 6.78 3.20 -10.82
N ALA A 291 7.71 2.44 -10.23
CA ALA A 291 8.71 1.69 -10.99
C ALA A 291 8.04 0.58 -11.82
N PHE A 292 7.15 -0.22 -11.24
CA PHE A 292 6.41 -1.24 -11.98
C PHE A 292 5.53 -0.61 -13.07
N ILE A 293 4.84 0.51 -12.76
CA ILE A 293 4.01 1.23 -13.73
C ILE A 293 4.87 1.77 -14.89
N ALA A 294 6.06 2.30 -14.61
CA ALA A 294 6.98 2.75 -15.66
C ALA A 294 7.47 1.59 -16.52
N GLY A 295 7.69 0.43 -15.91
CA GLY A 295 8.06 -0.78 -16.61
C GLY A 295 7.00 -1.30 -17.55
N GLU A 296 5.72 -1.13 -17.21
CA GLU A 296 4.57 -1.62 -17.97
C GLU A 296 4.05 -0.60 -19.00
N ALA A 297 3.95 0.67 -18.64
CA ALA A 297 3.31 1.72 -19.42
C ALA A 297 4.23 2.89 -19.80
N GLY A 298 5.54 2.75 -19.55
CA GLY A 298 6.55 3.76 -19.89
C GLY A 298 6.76 4.81 -18.80
N LEU A 299 7.88 5.55 -18.92
CA LEU A 299 8.37 6.51 -17.93
C LEU A 299 7.36 7.61 -17.61
N LEU A 300 6.59 8.06 -18.60
CA LEU A 300 5.59 9.12 -18.39
C LEU A 300 4.52 8.66 -17.40
N ALA A 301 3.96 7.46 -17.58
CA ALA A 301 2.94 6.90 -16.70
C ALA A 301 3.46 6.71 -15.28
N GLY A 302 4.64 6.10 -15.12
CA GLY A 302 5.29 5.97 -13.81
C GLY A 302 5.54 7.31 -13.14
N SER A 303 6.01 8.32 -13.92
CA SER A 303 6.27 9.67 -13.38
C SER A 303 4.99 10.36 -12.91
N ILE A 304 3.87 10.24 -13.64
CA ILE A 304 2.58 10.80 -13.22
C ILE A 304 2.15 10.20 -11.86
N VAL A 305 2.30 8.89 -11.69
CA VAL A 305 1.96 8.24 -10.42
C VAL A 305 2.94 8.66 -9.31
N ALA A 306 4.24 8.79 -9.61
CA ALA A 306 5.22 9.30 -8.67
C ALA A 306 4.88 10.72 -8.15
N LEU A 307 4.21 11.56 -8.94
CA LEU A 307 3.74 12.88 -8.51
C LEU A 307 2.74 12.82 -7.35
N LEU A 308 2.07 11.69 -7.10
CA LEU A 308 1.21 11.49 -5.91
C LEU A 308 2.00 11.60 -4.59
N THR A 309 3.32 11.49 -4.64
CA THR A 309 4.17 11.79 -3.47
C THR A 309 4.07 13.25 -3.04
N ILE A 310 3.82 14.19 -3.97
CA ILE A 310 3.75 15.63 -3.69
C ILE A 310 2.59 15.96 -2.75
N PRO A 311 1.31 15.65 -3.08
CA PRO A 311 0.19 15.88 -2.16
C PRO A 311 0.35 15.09 -0.86
N CYS A 312 0.89 13.86 -0.91
CA CYS A 312 1.18 13.06 0.28
C CYS A 312 2.13 13.78 1.25
N VAL A 313 3.25 14.34 0.73
CA VAL A 313 4.24 15.10 1.52
C VAL A 313 3.67 16.42 2.03
N ILE A 314 2.98 17.18 1.17
CA ILE A 314 2.42 18.50 1.51
C ILE A 314 1.37 18.35 2.60
N LEU A 315 0.39 17.47 2.42
CA LEU A 315 -0.67 17.23 3.40
C LEU A 315 -0.14 16.57 4.68
N GLY A 316 0.90 15.73 4.56
CA GLY A 316 1.57 15.11 5.70
C GLY A 316 2.34 16.07 6.62
N LYS A 317 2.47 17.37 6.25
CA LYS A 317 2.94 18.44 7.15
C LYS A 317 1.86 18.92 8.12
N TRP A 318 0.59 18.80 7.73
CA TRP A 318 -0.57 19.34 8.45
C TRP A 318 -1.41 18.25 9.14
N ILE A 319 -1.41 17.05 8.57
CA ILE A 319 -2.19 15.91 9.05
C ILE A 319 -1.20 14.76 9.29
N SER A 320 -1.21 14.20 10.52
CA SER A 320 -0.33 13.08 10.87
C SER A 320 -0.61 11.86 9.97
N MET A 321 0.45 11.25 9.48
CA MET A 321 0.41 10.01 8.69
C MET A 321 0.49 8.76 9.58
N THR A 322 0.95 8.92 10.84
CA THR A 322 1.14 7.85 11.83
C THR A 322 0.34 8.11 13.09
#